data_932d4ddd24de22beb8871c356a0f1ad9
#
_entry.id   932d4ddd24de22beb8871c356a0f1ad9
#
_cell.length_a   1.000
_cell.length_b   1.000
_cell.length_c   1.000
_cell.angle_alpha   90.00
_cell.angle_beta   90.00
_cell.angle_gamma   90.00
#
_symmetry.space_group_name_H-M   'P 1'
#
loop_
_entity.id
_entity.type
_entity.pdbx_description
1 polymer ?
#
loop_
_entity_poly.entity_id
_entity_poly.type
_entity_poly.pdbx_seq_one_letter_code
_entity_poly.pdbx_strand_id
1 'polypeptide(L)'
;DNIDRRYLENITLARRYGLKVGSYHFYRPNRPQAEQVRNFRTQCRPQDQDLVPMVDIETTGGLGRAELCDSLHKFLRLLEREYRQKPLIYTYESFYNNYLTNQLNGYKLFIAKYNAQKPVLRDGRDIFAWQYTSKGRINGVTGYVDKSRLMGRHSMREIRFRH
;
A
#
# COMPACT_ATOMS: atom_id res chain seq x y z
N ASP A 1 -15.66 -8.19 7.00
CA ASP A 1 -14.29 -8.29 7.56
C ASP A 1 -13.57 -9.46 6.91
N ASN A 2 -12.84 -9.18 5.84
CA ASN A 2 -12.00 -10.20 5.22
C ASN A 2 -10.62 -10.17 5.89
N ILE A 3 -10.45 -11.03 6.87
CA ILE A 3 -9.16 -11.30 7.50
C ILE A 3 -8.52 -12.46 6.74
N ASP A 4 -7.28 -12.30 6.30
CA ASP A 4 -6.51 -13.42 5.73
C ASP A 4 -6.22 -14.45 6.84
N ARG A 5 -6.88 -15.60 6.76
CA ARG A 5 -6.74 -16.69 7.75
C ARG A 5 -5.35 -17.31 7.78
N ARG A 6 -4.58 -17.15 6.70
CA ARG A 6 -3.20 -17.66 6.58
C ARG A 6 -2.15 -16.59 6.88
N TYR A 7 -2.56 -15.40 7.28
CA TYR A 7 -1.65 -14.28 7.48
C TYR A 7 -0.47 -14.63 8.38
N LEU A 8 -0.72 -15.16 9.59
CA LEU A 8 0.35 -15.51 10.54
C LEU A 8 1.27 -16.61 10.03
N GLU A 9 0.72 -17.63 9.36
CA GLU A 9 1.50 -18.67 8.72
C GLU A 9 2.42 -18.10 7.63
N ASN A 10 1.85 -17.29 6.75
CA ASN A 10 2.57 -16.68 5.63
C ASN A 10 3.70 -15.78 6.08
N ILE A 11 3.48 -14.89 7.07
CA ILE A 11 4.55 -14.00 7.55
C ILE A 11 5.65 -14.76 8.28
N THR A 12 5.28 -15.79 9.04
CA THR A 12 6.25 -16.64 9.77
C THR A 12 7.15 -17.38 8.79
N LEU A 13 6.57 -18.00 7.77
CA LEU A 13 7.33 -18.70 6.73
C LEU A 13 8.19 -17.73 5.92
N ALA A 14 7.64 -16.60 5.49
CA ALA A 14 8.39 -15.59 4.75
C ALA A 14 9.64 -15.13 5.52
N ARG A 15 9.50 -14.80 6.80
CA ARG A 15 10.63 -14.40 7.67
C ARG A 15 11.64 -15.52 7.87
N ARG A 16 11.18 -16.76 8.03
CA ARG A 16 12.06 -17.94 8.14
C ARG A 16 12.95 -18.10 6.90
N TYR A 17 12.43 -17.75 5.73
CA TYR A 17 13.18 -17.78 4.46
C TYR A 17 13.91 -16.45 4.17
N GLY A 18 14.04 -15.56 5.13
CA GLY A 18 14.81 -14.32 5.01
C GLY A 18 14.12 -13.21 4.22
N LEU A 19 12.84 -13.36 3.89
CA LEU A 19 12.06 -12.32 3.21
C LEU A 19 11.67 -11.21 4.18
N LYS A 20 11.65 -9.97 3.70
CA LYS A 20 11.12 -8.84 4.45
C LYS A 20 9.61 -8.81 4.33
N VAL A 21 8.94 -8.64 5.47
CA VAL A 21 7.49 -8.67 5.58
C VAL A 21 6.94 -7.27 5.77
N GLY A 22 5.95 -6.95 4.96
CA GLY A 22 5.07 -5.81 5.11
C GLY A 22 3.63 -6.24 4.86
N SER A 23 2.69 -5.50 5.40
CA SER A 23 1.27 -5.82 5.28
C SER A 23 0.51 -4.66 4.67
N TYR A 24 -0.54 -4.96 3.93
CA TYR A 24 -1.38 -3.94 3.33
C TYR A 24 -2.83 -4.07 3.78
N HIS A 25 -3.53 -2.94 3.74
CA HIS A 25 -4.96 -2.84 3.96
C HIS A 25 -5.63 -2.30 2.71
N PHE A 26 -6.60 -3.04 2.19
CA PHE A 26 -7.49 -2.56 1.13
C PHE A 26 -8.47 -1.55 1.72
N TYR A 27 -8.24 -0.28 1.44
CA TYR A 27 -9.02 0.82 2.01
C TYR A 27 -10.42 0.92 1.39
N ARG A 28 -11.43 1.02 2.25
CA ARG A 28 -12.84 1.18 1.88
C ARG A 28 -13.36 2.55 2.31
N PRO A 29 -13.48 3.53 1.39
CA PRO A 29 -13.83 4.91 1.74
C PRO A 29 -15.18 5.05 2.45
N ASN A 30 -16.14 4.20 2.13
CA ASN A 30 -17.51 4.19 2.66
C ASN A 30 -17.68 3.36 3.95
N ARG A 31 -16.58 2.98 4.61
CA ARG A 31 -16.61 2.25 5.89
C ARG A 31 -15.97 3.08 7.00
N PRO A 32 -16.36 2.89 8.27
CA PRO A 32 -15.77 3.63 9.38
C PRO A 32 -14.25 3.46 9.47
N GLN A 33 -13.50 4.57 9.42
CA GLN A 33 -12.04 4.54 9.36
C GLN A 33 -11.42 3.92 10.63
N ALA A 34 -11.98 4.23 11.80
CA ALA A 34 -11.48 3.68 13.06
C ALA A 34 -11.63 2.16 13.15
N GLU A 35 -12.69 1.61 12.59
CA GLU A 35 -12.86 0.15 12.49
C GLU A 35 -11.80 -0.48 11.60
N GLN A 36 -11.55 0.10 10.43
CA GLN A 36 -10.55 -0.40 9.50
C GLN A 36 -9.16 -0.41 10.14
N VAL A 37 -8.78 0.65 10.87
CA VAL A 37 -7.51 0.70 11.59
C VAL A 37 -7.45 -0.36 12.68
N ARG A 38 -8.50 -0.53 13.48
CA ARG A 38 -8.55 -1.59 14.50
C ARG A 38 -8.40 -2.98 13.89
N ASN A 39 -9.16 -3.28 12.83
CA ASN A 39 -9.09 -4.57 12.14
C ASN A 39 -7.70 -4.84 11.57
N PHE A 40 -7.09 -3.84 10.95
CA PHE A 40 -5.73 -3.96 10.43
C PHE A 40 -4.74 -4.23 11.57
N ARG A 41 -4.84 -3.47 12.66
CA ARG A 41 -3.94 -3.58 13.83
C ARG A 41 -4.01 -4.93 14.54
N THR A 42 -5.15 -5.59 14.56
CA THR A 42 -5.30 -6.90 15.22
C THR A 42 -4.41 -7.98 14.62
N GLN A 43 -4.13 -7.89 13.31
CA GLN A 43 -3.25 -8.83 12.61
C GLN A 43 -1.87 -8.26 12.35
N CYS A 44 -1.80 -7.04 11.83
CA CYS A 44 -0.56 -6.39 11.43
C CYS A 44 0.09 -5.69 12.63
N ARG A 45 0.51 -6.47 13.63
CA ARG A 45 1.17 -5.92 14.82
C ARG A 45 2.53 -5.33 14.45
N PRO A 46 2.91 -4.15 14.97
CA PRO A 46 4.17 -3.49 14.64
C PRO A 46 5.40 -4.40 14.78
N GLN A 47 5.46 -5.19 15.86
CA GLN A 47 6.60 -6.08 16.13
C GLN A 47 6.79 -7.19 15.09
N ASP A 48 5.76 -7.48 14.29
CA ASP A 48 5.82 -8.52 13.25
C ASP A 48 6.14 -7.95 11.87
N GLN A 49 6.32 -6.63 11.74
CA GLN A 49 6.54 -5.96 10.46
C GLN A 49 8.00 -5.57 10.27
N ASP A 50 8.53 -5.80 9.08
CA ASP A 50 9.83 -5.27 8.63
C ASP A 50 9.67 -3.98 7.82
N LEU A 51 8.49 -3.78 7.20
CA LEU A 51 8.16 -2.63 6.36
C LEU A 51 6.96 -1.87 6.95
N VAL A 52 6.89 -0.57 6.66
CA VAL A 52 5.74 0.26 7.03
C VAL A 52 4.43 -0.30 6.46
N PRO A 53 3.29 -0.08 7.13
CA PRO A 53 2.00 -0.50 6.57
C PRO A 53 1.78 0.09 5.19
N MET A 54 1.12 -0.65 4.30
CA MET A 54 0.70 -0.16 3.00
C MET A 54 -0.81 0.02 2.96
N VAL A 55 -1.25 1.13 2.41
CA VAL A 55 -2.66 1.43 2.15
C VAL A 55 -2.91 1.28 0.66
N ASP A 56 -3.76 0.35 0.32
CA ASP A 56 -4.20 0.06 -1.04
C ASP A 56 -5.53 0.77 -1.29
N ILE A 57 -5.52 1.80 -2.15
CA ILE A 57 -6.70 2.58 -2.51
C ILE A 57 -7.00 2.51 -4.00
N GLU A 58 -8.10 1.86 -4.36
CA GLU A 58 -8.49 1.56 -5.74
C GLU A 58 -9.96 1.91 -6.07
N THR A 59 -10.73 2.33 -5.07
CA THR A 59 -12.16 2.63 -5.24
C THR A 59 -12.55 3.91 -4.53
N THR A 60 -13.51 4.62 -5.11
CA THR A 60 -14.13 5.79 -4.47
C THR A 60 -15.15 5.40 -3.41
N GLY A 61 -15.61 4.13 -3.41
CA GLY A 61 -16.71 3.69 -2.53
C GLY A 61 -18.03 4.41 -2.80
N GLY A 62 -18.18 5.01 -4.00
CA GLY A 62 -19.36 5.84 -4.36
C GLY A 62 -19.27 7.30 -3.87
N LEU A 63 -18.18 7.70 -3.24
CA LEU A 63 -17.97 9.07 -2.76
C LEU A 63 -17.47 9.98 -3.87
N GLY A 64 -17.81 11.26 -3.77
CA GLY A 64 -17.18 12.31 -4.55
C GLY A 64 -15.71 12.52 -4.15
N ARG A 65 -14.93 13.22 -5.01
CA ARG A 65 -13.49 13.42 -4.79
C ARG A 65 -13.19 14.06 -3.44
N ALA A 66 -13.92 15.10 -3.04
CA ALA A 66 -13.68 15.79 -1.77
C ALA A 66 -13.92 14.87 -0.57
N GLU A 67 -15.05 14.18 -0.54
CA GLU A 67 -15.41 13.24 0.53
C GLU A 67 -14.43 12.06 0.61
N LEU A 68 -14.01 11.53 -0.55
CA LEU A 68 -13.00 10.50 -0.64
C LEU A 68 -11.69 10.95 0.00
N CYS A 69 -11.21 12.14 -0.35
CA CYS A 69 -9.95 12.66 0.18
C CYS A 69 -10.04 12.94 1.69
N ASP A 70 -11.15 13.50 2.16
CA ASP A 70 -11.37 13.72 3.59
C ASP A 70 -11.40 12.42 4.38
N SER A 71 -12.11 11.43 3.86
CA SER A 71 -12.18 10.07 4.43
C SER A 71 -10.80 9.43 4.49
N LEU A 72 -10.05 9.48 3.38
CA LEU A 72 -8.70 8.95 3.29
C LEU A 72 -7.74 9.64 4.27
N HIS A 73 -7.76 10.97 4.36
CA HIS A 73 -6.93 11.71 5.29
C HIS A 73 -7.23 11.35 6.76
N LYS A 74 -8.50 11.14 7.11
CA LYS A 74 -8.87 10.66 8.45
C LYS A 74 -8.27 9.28 8.74
N PHE A 75 -8.41 8.36 7.79
CA PHE A 75 -7.86 7.02 7.91
C PHE A 75 -6.33 7.05 8.05
N LEU A 76 -5.63 7.79 7.19
CA LEU A 76 -4.17 7.91 7.23
C LEU A 76 -3.68 8.49 8.56
N ARG A 77 -4.32 9.54 9.09
CA ARG A 77 -3.97 10.09 10.41
C ARG A 77 -4.16 9.10 11.55
N LEU A 78 -5.22 8.28 11.51
CA LEU A 78 -5.44 7.22 12.49
C LEU A 78 -4.35 6.14 12.41
N LEU A 79 -4.02 5.73 11.19
CA LEU A 79 -3.00 4.74 10.94
C LEU A 79 -1.60 5.23 11.35
N GLU A 80 -1.25 6.48 11.03
CA GLU A 80 0.01 7.11 11.46
C GLU A 80 0.14 7.18 12.98
N ARG A 81 -0.94 7.51 13.70
CA ARG A 81 -0.93 7.50 15.17
C ARG A 81 -0.68 6.11 15.73
N GLU A 82 -1.29 5.10 15.13
CA GLU A 82 -1.16 3.70 15.57
C GLU A 82 0.24 3.15 15.33
N TYR A 83 0.82 3.41 14.15
CA TYR A 83 2.12 2.87 13.74
C TYR A 83 3.29 3.84 13.94
N ARG A 84 3.01 5.09 14.30
CA ARG A 84 4.00 6.18 14.48
C ARG A 84 4.88 6.42 13.26
N GLN A 85 4.43 6.00 12.11
CA GLN A 85 5.11 6.14 10.83
C GLN A 85 4.10 6.32 9.71
N LYS A 86 4.51 7.02 8.65
CA LYS A 86 3.67 7.19 7.46
C LYS A 86 3.59 5.89 6.69
N PRO A 87 2.40 5.45 6.28
CA PRO A 87 2.25 4.30 5.42
C PRO A 87 2.74 4.57 4.00
N LEU A 88 3.06 3.49 3.27
CA LEU A 88 3.21 3.50 1.83
C LEU A 88 1.83 3.50 1.18
N ILE A 89 1.60 4.31 0.16
CA ILE A 89 0.32 4.35 -0.56
C ILE A 89 0.45 3.61 -1.88
N TYR A 90 -0.38 2.58 -2.05
CA TYR A 90 -0.52 1.86 -3.32
C TYR A 90 -1.82 2.27 -4.01
N THR A 91 -1.73 2.55 -5.31
CA THR A 91 -2.88 2.84 -6.16
C THR A 91 -2.51 2.71 -7.64
N TYR A 92 -3.52 2.68 -8.52
CA TYR A 92 -3.31 2.78 -9.97
C TYR A 92 -3.00 4.21 -10.41
N GLU A 93 -2.17 4.37 -11.47
CA GLU A 93 -1.89 5.67 -12.10
C GLU A 93 -3.18 6.43 -12.42
N SER A 94 -4.14 5.77 -13.04
CA SER A 94 -5.42 6.38 -13.43
C SER A 94 -6.22 6.85 -12.22
N PHE A 95 -6.29 6.03 -11.17
CA PHE A 95 -6.99 6.40 -9.94
C PHE A 95 -6.34 7.59 -9.25
N TYR A 96 -5.02 7.59 -9.13
CA TYR A 96 -4.27 8.72 -8.59
C TYR A 96 -4.56 10.00 -9.36
N ASN A 97 -4.40 9.95 -10.69
CA ASN A 97 -4.56 11.12 -11.56
C ASN A 97 -5.99 11.68 -11.57
N ASN A 98 -7.00 10.83 -11.34
CA ASN A 98 -8.39 11.27 -11.32
C ASN A 98 -8.84 11.78 -9.95
N TYR A 99 -8.32 11.21 -8.86
CA TYR A 99 -8.88 11.47 -7.53
C TYR A 99 -7.89 11.98 -6.49
N LEU A 100 -6.59 11.67 -6.59
CA LEU A 100 -5.63 11.84 -5.49
C LEU A 100 -4.54 12.90 -5.75
N THR A 101 -4.54 13.56 -6.92
CA THR A 101 -3.56 14.61 -7.23
C THR A 101 -3.54 15.70 -6.16
N ASN A 102 -2.34 16.07 -5.70
CA ASN A 102 -2.08 17.07 -4.66
C ASN A 102 -2.64 16.73 -3.25
N GLN A 103 -3.10 15.49 -3.02
CA GLN A 103 -3.71 15.10 -1.76
C GLN A 103 -2.79 14.33 -0.82
N LEU A 104 -1.74 13.70 -1.33
CA LEU A 104 -0.90 12.77 -0.58
C LEU A 104 0.53 13.29 -0.36
N ASN A 105 0.68 14.60 -0.14
CA ASN A 105 1.99 15.20 0.11
C ASN A 105 2.68 14.57 1.32
N GLY A 106 3.96 14.20 1.12
CA GLY A 106 4.77 13.57 2.15
C GLY A 106 4.57 12.06 2.33
N TYR A 107 3.68 11.42 1.56
CA TYR A 107 3.59 9.96 1.48
C TYR A 107 4.41 9.43 0.30
N LYS A 108 5.00 8.26 0.42
CA LYS A 108 5.61 7.54 -0.69
C LYS A 108 4.53 6.84 -1.49
N LEU A 109 4.71 6.83 -2.83
CA LEU A 109 3.72 6.31 -3.75
C LEU A 109 4.24 5.05 -4.45
N PHE A 110 3.48 3.98 -4.35
CA PHE A 110 3.66 2.75 -5.08
C PHE A 110 2.56 2.65 -6.13
N ILE A 111 2.91 2.85 -7.39
CA ILE A 111 1.95 3.03 -8.46
C ILE A 111 1.89 1.78 -9.35
N ALA A 112 0.67 1.29 -9.58
CA ALA A 112 0.41 0.23 -10.54
C ALA A 112 0.09 0.82 -11.92
N LYS A 113 0.74 0.28 -12.93
CA LYS A 113 0.45 0.53 -14.34
C LYS A 113 0.99 -0.65 -15.15
N TYR A 114 0.10 -1.43 -15.72
CA TYR A 114 0.44 -2.68 -16.40
C TYR A 114 0.68 -2.47 -17.89
N ASN A 115 1.74 -1.74 -18.22
CA ASN A 115 2.24 -1.60 -19.59
C ASN A 115 3.74 -1.29 -19.59
N ALA A 116 4.33 -1.12 -20.78
CA ALA A 116 5.76 -0.86 -20.94
C ALA A 116 6.18 0.56 -20.53
N GLN A 117 5.25 1.50 -20.45
CA GLN A 117 5.55 2.90 -20.16
C GLN A 117 5.49 3.15 -18.65
N LYS A 118 6.49 3.88 -18.14
CA LYS A 118 6.51 4.32 -16.76
C LYS A 118 5.25 5.13 -16.42
N PRO A 119 4.72 4.99 -15.18
CA PRO A 119 3.63 5.83 -14.74
C PRO A 119 4.04 7.30 -14.68
N VAL A 120 3.08 8.17 -14.97
CA VAL A 120 3.23 9.63 -14.91
C VAL A 120 2.11 10.21 -14.05
N LEU A 121 2.46 10.90 -12.98
CA LEU A 121 1.50 11.56 -12.12
C LEU A 121 1.31 13.02 -12.56
N ARG A 122 0.07 13.47 -12.71
CA ARG A 122 -0.28 14.80 -13.23
C ARG A 122 0.26 15.95 -12.38
N ASP A 123 0.47 15.72 -11.09
CA ASP A 123 1.04 16.70 -10.17
C ASP A 123 2.58 16.64 -10.08
N GLY A 124 3.21 15.85 -10.92
CA GLY A 124 4.67 15.73 -10.99
C GLY A 124 5.30 15.02 -9.79
N ARG A 125 4.51 14.35 -8.96
CA ARG A 125 5.00 13.64 -7.79
C ARG A 125 5.96 12.51 -8.17
N ASP A 126 6.98 12.37 -7.35
CA ASP A 126 7.92 11.27 -7.42
C ASP A 126 7.27 9.94 -7.03
N ILE A 127 7.66 8.88 -7.72
CA ILE A 127 7.12 7.53 -7.54
C ILE A 127 8.20 6.67 -6.90
N PHE A 128 7.87 6.13 -5.72
CA PHE A 128 8.76 5.24 -4.96
C PHE A 128 8.94 3.89 -5.66
N ALA A 129 7.86 3.27 -6.07
CA ALA A 129 7.86 1.97 -6.73
C ALA A 129 6.77 1.88 -7.81
N TRP A 130 7.03 1.03 -8.80
CA TRP A 130 6.11 0.77 -9.91
C TRP A 130 5.82 -0.73 -10.01
N GLN A 131 4.55 -1.11 -9.86
CA GLN A 131 4.06 -2.44 -10.20
C GLN A 131 3.74 -2.47 -11.70
N TYR A 132 4.57 -3.15 -12.47
CA TYR A 132 4.52 -3.09 -13.93
C TYR A 132 3.81 -4.26 -14.60
N THR A 133 3.51 -5.32 -13.85
CA THR A 133 2.73 -6.46 -14.34
C THR A 133 2.07 -7.23 -13.21
N SER A 134 0.89 -7.76 -13.49
CA SER A 134 0.19 -8.77 -12.68
C SER A 134 0.26 -10.18 -13.28
N LYS A 135 1.00 -10.33 -14.39
CA LYS A 135 1.15 -11.61 -15.12
C LYS A 135 2.60 -12.07 -15.17
N GLY A 136 3.39 -11.72 -14.17
CA GLY A 136 4.76 -12.16 -14.03
C GLY A 136 4.86 -13.65 -13.76
N ARG A 137 6.03 -14.23 -14.02
CA ARG A 137 6.37 -15.60 -13.66
C ARG A 137 7.64 -15.60 -12.84
N ILE A 138 7.69 -16.48 -11.83
CA ILE A 138 8.85 -16.73 -10.99
C ILE A 138 9.02 -18.23 -10.85
N ASN A 139 10.23 -18.72 -10.97
CA ASN A 139 10.53 -20.14 -10.78
C ASN A 139 10.14 -20.58 -9.36
N GLY A 140 9.45 -21.69 -9.27
CA GLY A 140 8.96 -22.26 -8.01
C GLY A 140 7.59 -21.72 -7.56
N VAL A 141 6.97 -20.80 -8.32
CA VAL A 141 5.60 -20.33 -8.06
C VAL A 141 4.68 -20.73 -9.19
N THR A 142 3.60 -21.46 -8.86
CA THR A 142 2.54 -21.79 -9.81
C THR A 142 1.63 -20.60 -10.03
N GLY A 143 1.35 -20.27 -11.30
CA GLY A 143 0.49 -19.16 -11.66
C GLY A 143 1.22 -17.85 -11.95
N TYR A 144 0.47 -16.75 -11.96
CA TYR A 144 1.00 -15.42 -12.17
C TYR A 144 1.31 -14.73 -10.82
N VAL A 145 2.30 -13.86 -10.85
CA VAL A 145 2.67 -12.99 -9.72
C VAL A 145 2.80 -11.55 -10.18
N ASP A 146 2.53 -10.64 -9.26
CA ASP A 146 2.83 -9.23 -9.46
C ASP A 146 4.35 -9.03 -9.45
N LYS A 147 4.85 -8.20 -10.38
CA LYS A 147 6.23 -7.75 -10.34
C LYS A 147 6.31 -6.24 -10.26
N SER A 148 7.21 -5.80 -9.40
CA SER A 148 7.41 -4.38 -9.11
C SER A 148 8.89 -4.05 -9.10
N ARG A 149 9.21 -2.77 -9.26
CA ARG A 149 10.57 -2.25 -9.14
C ARG A 149 10.59 -0.90 -8.44
N LEU A 150 11.64 -0.64 -7.71
CA LEU A 150 11.91 0.69 -7.18
C LEU A 150 12.22 1.66 -8.33
N MET A 151 11.84 2.91 -8.15
CA MET A 151 12.05 3.97 -9.14
C MET A 151 13.20 4.88 -8.74
N GLY A 152 13.89 5.44 -9.73
CA GLY A 152 14.95 6.42 -9.49
C GLY A 152 16.03 5.89 -8.54
N ARG A 153 16.31 6.66 -7.49
CA ARG A 153 17.31 6.34 -6.45
C ARG A 153 16.69 5.80 -5.16
N HIS A 154 15.41 5.45 -5.19
CA HIS A 154 14.74 4.90 -4.02
C HIS A 154 15.29 3.55 -3.58
N SER A 155 15.20 3.28 -2.29
CA SER A 155 15.64 2.03 -1.69
C SER A 155 14.61 1.50 -0.67
N MET A 156 14.62 0.20 -0.43
CA MET A 156 13.76 -0.43 0.58
C MET A 156 13.99 0.10 2.01
N ARG A 157 15.14 0.73 2.27
CA ARG A 157 15.44 1.35 3.57
C ARG A 157 14.46 2.46 3.93
N GLU A 158 13.90 3.13 2.92
CA GLU A 158 13.00 4.26 3.08
C GLU A 158 11.61 3.87 3.60
N ILE A 159 11.21 2.63 3.44
CA ILE A 159 9.95 2.07 3.93
C ILE A 159 10.17 1.02 5.04
N ARG A 160 11.37 0.96 5.61
CA ARG A 160 11.65 0.07 6.73
C ARG A 160 10.83 0.51 7.95
N PHE A 161 10.19 -0.46 8.61
CA PHE A 161 9.53 -0.21 9.88
C PHE A 161 10.59 0.05 10.97
N ARG A 162 10.38 1.09 11.77
CA ARG A 162 11.23 1.45 12.91
C ARG A 162 10.51 1.06 14.19
N HIS A 163 11.06 0.13 14.90
CA HIS A 163 10.55 -0.31 16.20
C HIS A 163 10.92 0.66 17.31
#